data_0225be878098f2bbae12e0eb32e7e8e1
#
_entry.id   0225be878098f2bbae12e0eb32e7e8e1
#
_cell.length_a   1.000
_cell.length_b   1.000
_cell.length_c   1.000
_cell.angle_alpha   90.00
_cell.angle_beta   90.00
_cell.angle_gamma   90.00
#
_symmetry.space_group_name_H-M   'P 1'
#
loop_
_entity.id
_entity.type
_entity.pdbx_description
1 polymer ?
#
loop_
_entity_poly.entity_id
_entity_poly.type
_entity_poly.pdbx_seq_one_letter_code
_entity_poly.pdbx_strand_id
1 'polypeptide(L)'
;MKNITAISTAMGLVLLSIGGSSIASSHREAPGITKMPKVDNTDVYAFRSYEPGRESYVTMIANFQPSQEPGDGPNYFTMDPDALYDIHVDNDGDAIADLTFRFRFTNTLSGGRGKTVNVGGAEIPIPLRAIGPVAGPGDANLGETETYSVGLIRGNRGSGSLAANTSGTGPIFYKPFDNSGNKTIADYPSYAKKFVYSASFAGCSGRSRIFAGQRSEAFAVNTGPIFDLVDFVPIDGDSAPGANDGRGFRGGITQSADNQQLIGKKNVTSLAIEVPTSCLTGDGNGVIGVWSTASLPGSRMGNGRGRSGRNDGPYVQVSRLGMPLVNEVVIGLPQKDLFNSVDPTKDGALLQYVTNPAMPALLDVLFRAPVNATLGTRFATLAPTNFPRKDLVAAFLTGFPTLNQMKKVTPSEMQRLNTAVPPTARDRQNPFGVVGDDLAGFPNGRRPGDDTLDVVLRTAMGRLCYPVPIKGKMTDLGLCRPSDAPTGQVAYTDGAPSNAKMFMNSFPYLNPPLRGGPRPQNRP
;
A
#
# COMPACT_ATOMS: atom_id res chain seq x y z
N MET A 1 10.44 52.85 -55.47
CA MET A 1 10.20 53.30 -54.12
C MET A 1 10.11 52.07 -53.29
N LYS A 2 10.81 52.01 -52.27
CA LYS A 2 11.50 50.88 -51.63
C LYS A 2 10.63 49.68 -51.19
N ASN A 3 10.98 48.50 -51.69
CA ASN A 3 10.55 47.19 -51.22
C ASN A 3 11.25 46.86 -49.90
N ILE A 4 10.51 46.41 -48.88
CA ILE A 4 11.05 45.81 -47.69
C ILE A 4 10.63 44.35 -47.69
N THR A 5 11.60 43.48 -47.90
CA THR A 5 11.49 42.02 -47.86
C THR A 5 11.54 41.59 -46.41
N ALA A 6 10.49 40.94 -45.93
CA ALA A 6 10.48 40.32 -44.60
C ALA A 6 11.08 38.90 -44.69
N ILE A 7 12.17 38.67 -44.00
CA ILE A 7 12.79 37.36 -43.82
C ILE A 7 12.10 36.69 -42.60
N SER A 8 11.34 35.65 -42.89
CA SER A 8 10.77 34.77 -41.83
C SER A 8 11.82 33.75 -41.42
N THR A 9 12.38 33.93 -40.27
CA THR A 9 13.25 32.91 -39.62
C THR A 9 12.37 31.87 -38.92
N ALA A 10 12.25 30.71 -39.53
CA ALA A 10 11.62 29.55 -38.90
C ALA A 10 12.58 29.00 -37.84
N MET A 11 12.30 29.29 -36.57
CA MET A 11 13.00 28.70 -35.42
C MET A 11 12.36 27.35 -35.11
N GLY A 12 13.00 26.28 -35.60
CA GLY A 12 12.60 24.91 -35.29
C GLY A 12 12.80 24.62 -33.79
N LEU A 13 11.72 24.59 -33.05
CA LEU A 13 11.71 24.08 -31.65
C LEU A 13 11.80 22.54 -31.71
N VAL A 14 12.99 22.00 -31.50
CA VAL A 14 13.17 20.58 -31.19
C VAL A 14 12.67 20.37 -29.78
N LEU A 15 11.43 19.93 -29.64
CA LEU A 15 10.89 19.37 -28.40
C LEU A 15 11.59 18.02 -28.14
N LEU A 16 12.63 18.06 -27.34
CA LEU A 16 13.09 16.86 -26.65
C LEU A 16 11.94 16.42 -25.72
N SER A 17 11.19 15.42 -26.14
CA SER A 17 10.33 14.65 -25.26
C SER A 17 11.20 13.89 -24.26
N ILE A 18 11.52 14.53 -23.14
CA ILE A 18 11.97 13.84 -21.96
C ILE A 18 10.73 13.08 -21.48
N GLY A 19 10.69 11.78 -21.79
CA GLY A 19 9.73 10.87 -21.23
C GLY A 19 9.93 10.82 -19.72
N GLY A 20 9.31 11.75 -19.01
CA GLY A 20 9.17 11.67 -17.56
C GLY A 20 8.28 10.49 -17.25
N SER A 21 8.86 9.45 -16.65
CA SER A 21 8.10 8.37 -16.03
C SER A 21 7.16 9.00 -15.03
N SER A 22 5.87 9.09 -15.37
CA SER A 22 4.83 9.50 -14.44
C SER A 22 4.71 8.41 -13.39
N ILE A 23 5.21 8.69 -12.20
CA ILE A 23 5.17 7.82 -11.04
C ILE A 23 4.09 8.40 -10.14
N ALA A 24 3.00 7.69 -10.01
CA ALA A 24 1.86 8.20 -9.26
C ALA A 24 1.19 7.13 -8.41
N SER A 25 0.69 7.59 -7.29
CA SER A 25 -0.29 7.05 -6.34
C SER A 25 0.18 6.06 -5.29
N SER A 26 -0.13 6.37 -4.04
CA SER A 26 0.28 5.76 -2.76
C SER A 26 1.79 5.66 -2.59
N HIS A 27 2.46 6.13 -3.54
CA HIS A 27 3.84 5.93 -3.86
C HIS A 27 4.41 7.30 -4.14
N ARG A 28 5.18 7.85 -3.18
CA ARG A 28 5.73 9.22 -3.24
C ARG A 28 4.66 10.32 -3.16
N GLU A 29 3.59 10.07 -2.41
CA GLU A 29 2.40 10.94 -2.32
C GLU A 29 2.66 12.30 -1.65
N ALA A 30 3.77 12.43 -0.91
CA ALA A 30 4.14 13.65 -0.22
C ALA A 30 5.50 14.19 -0.68
N PRO A 31 5.70 15.52 -0.76
CA PRO A 31 6.94 16.12 -1.25
C PRO A 31 8.20 15.69 -0.50
N GLY A 32 8.11 15.49 0.82
CA GLY A 32 9.22 15.03 1.66
C GLY A 32 9.61 13.60 1.37
N ILE A 33 8.63 12.70 1.38
CA ILE A 33 8.88 11.26 1.22
C ILE A 33 9.37 10.88 -0.17
N THR A 34 8.97 11.62 -1.21
CA THR A 34 9.47 11.43 -2.59
C THR A 34 11.01 11.42 -2.67
N LYS A 35 11.68 12.14 -1.76
CA LYS A 35 13.14 12.21 -1.69
C LYS A 35 13.77 11.02 -0.96
N MET A 36 12.97 10.19 -0.32
CA MET A 36 13.41 9.12 0.58
C MET A 36 12.70 7.79 0.25
N PRO A 37 12.81 7.27 -0.99
CA PRO A 37 11.98 6.14 -1.45
C PRO A 37 12.15 4.86 -0.62
N LYS A 38 13.27 4.65 0.07
CA LYS A 38 13.49 3.46 0.90
C LYS A 38 12.64 3.40 2.16
N VAL A 39 12.12 4.54 2.61
CA VAL A 39 11.26 4.67 3.79
C VAL A 39 9.84 5.12 3.44
N ASP A 40 9.52 5.15 2.17
CA ASP A 40 8.20 5.45 1.64
C ASP A 40 7.27 4.25 1.88
N ASN A 41 6.27 4.44 2.74
CA ASN A 41 5.26 3.44 3.10
C ASN A 41 4.07 3.57 2.16
N THR A 42 3.85 2.57 1.33
CA THR A 42 2.93 2.65 0.20
C THR A 42 1.59 1.98 0.43
N ASP A 43 1.59 0.85 1.14
CA ASP A 43 0.39 0.08 1.42
C ASP A 43 0.47 -0.58 2.79
N VAL A 44 -0.67 -0.62 3.46
CA VAL A 44 -0.88 -1.44 4.65
C VAL A 44 -2.05 -2.38 4.41
N TYR A 45 -1.88 -3.64 4.75
CA TYR A 45 -2.92 -4.66 4.75
C TYR A 45 -3.02 -5.25 6.15
N ALA A 46 -4.25 -5.41 6.64
CA ALA A 46 -4.53 -6.05 7.92
C ALA A 46 -5.81 -6.86 7.80
N PHE A 47 -5.74 -8.18 7.95
CA PHE A 47 -6.88 -9.06 7.77
C PHE A 47 -6.73 -10.37 8.55
N ARG A 48 -7.85 -11.02 8.85
CA ARG A 48 -7.84 -12.39 9.35
C ARG A 48 -7.31 -13.31 8.25
N SER A 49 -6.33 -14.14 8.60
CA SER A 49 -5.72 -15.09 7.64
C SER A 49 -6.78 -16.04 7.08
N TYR A 50 -6.82 -16.14 5.75
CA TYR A 50 -7.79 -17.00 5.05
C TYR A 50 -7.17 -18.28 4.47
N GLU A 51 -5.88 -18.54 4.75
CA GLU A 51 -5.23 -19.83 4.49
C GLU A 51 -5.85 -20.90 5.41
N PRO A 52 -6.30 -22.05 4.85
CA PRO A 52 -6.90 -23.11 5.67
C PRO A 52 -6.02 -23.54 6.83
N GLY A 53 -6.61 -23.58 8.03
CA GLY A 53 -5.92 -23.90 9.29
C GLY A 53 -5.19 -22.71 9.94
N ARG A 54 -5.33 -21.49 9.35
CA ARG A 54 -4.76 -20.24 9.90
C ARG A 54 -5.83 -19.19 10.25
N GLU A 55 -7.08 -19.57 10.32
CA GLU A 55 -8.21 -18.66 10.55
C GLU A 55 -8.17 -17.95 11.92
N SER A 56 -7.42 -18.50 12.90
CA SER A 56 -7.19 -17.88 14.22
C SER A 56 -6.02 -16.87 14.23
N TYR A 57 -5.48 -16.52 13.06
CA TYR A 57 -4.37 -15.60 12.93
C TYR A 57 -4.80 -14.32 12.21
N VAL A 58 -4.04 -13.26 12.44
CA VAL A 58 -4.10 -12.00 11.70
C VAL A 58 -2.81 -11.84 10.93
N THR A 59 -2.96 -11.52 9.65
CA THR A 59 -1.85 -11.12 8.78
C THR A 59 -1.83 -9.60 8.68
N MET A 60 -0.65 -9.03 8.90
CA MET A 60 -0.36 -7.61 8.67
C MET A 60 0.80 -7.50 7.68
N ILE A 61 0.65 -6.64 6.68
CA ILE A 61 1.67 -6.39 5.67
C ILE A 61 1.84 -4.88 5.53
N ALA A 62 3.08 -4.42 5.56
CA ALA A 62 3.44 -3.04 5.23
C ALA A 62 4.39 -3.05 4.04
N ASN A 63 4.04 -2.31 2.99
CA ASN A 63 4.85 -2.18 1.79
C ASN A 63 5.68 -0.90 1.83
N PHE A 64 6.93 -1.01 1.39
CA PHE A 64 7.88 0.09 1.32
C PHE A 64 8.64 0.08 0.01
N GLN A 65 9.26 1.20 -0.31
CA GLN A 65 10.09 1.36 -1.49
C GLN A 65 9.31 1.07 -2.79
N PRO A 66 8.40 1.99 -3.15
CA PRO A 66 7.44 1.82 -4.24
C PRO A 66 8.07 1.81 -5.63
N SER A 67 7.26 1.35 -6.59
CA SER A 67 7.52 1.50 -8.02
C SER A 67 8.86 0.94 -8.46
N GLN A 68 9.31 -0.17 -7.85
CA GLN A 68 10.51 -0.87 -8.28
C GLN A 68 10.29 -1.42 -9.68
N GLU A 69 11.03 -0.88 -10.64
CA GLU A 69 11.01 -1.42 -12.00
C GLU A 69 11.70 -2.77 -12.02
N PRO A 70 11.08 -3.80 -12.61
CA PRO A 70 11.73 -5.11 -12.69
C PRO A 70 13.08 -5.07 -13.40
N GLY A 71 13.25 -4.18 -14.38
CA GLY A 71 14.47 -4.02 -15.17
C GLY A 71 15.53 -3.12 -14.56
N ASP A 72 15.24 -2.43 -13.46
CA ASP A 72 16.22 -1.57 -12.79
C ASP A 72 17.39 -2.41 -12.26
N GLY A 73 18.52 -2.23 -12.86
CA GLY A 73 19.75 -2.87 -12.44
C GLY A 73 20.76 -1.87 -11.91
N PRO A 74 21.64 -2.33 -11.07
CA PRO A 74 21.90 -3.67 -10.53
C PRO A 74 21.05 -4.05 -9.30
N ASN A 75 19.82 -3.57 -9.20
CA ASN A 75 18.81 -3.95 -8.19
C ASN A 75 19.19 -3.59 -6.75
N TYR A 76 19.33 -2.31 -6.48
CA TYR A 76 19.62 -1.80 -5.13
C TYR A 76 18.35 -1.55 -4.30
N PHE A 77 17.43 -2.53 -4.29
CA PHE A 77 16.19 -2.44 -3.50
C PHE A 77 16.37 -2.96 -2.07
N THR A 78 17.59 -2.84 -1.52
CA THR A 78 17.85 -3.08 -0.10
C THR A 78 17.14 -2.03 0.74
N MET A 79 16.65 -2.44 1.91
CA MET A 79 16.08 -1.53 2.90
C MET A 79 17.17 -0.61 3.48
N ASP A 80 16.76 0.48 4.09
CA ASP A 80 17.69 1.39 4.75
C ASP A 80 18.11 0.82 6.11
N PRO A 81 19.39 0.52 6.36
CA PRO A 81 19.83 -0.06 7.62
C PRO A 81 19.74 0.92 8.80
N ASP A 82 19.63 2.22 8.52
CA ASP A 82 19.47 3.25 9.54
C ASP A 82 18.00 3.51 9.91
N ALA A 83 17.05 2.97 9.14
CA ALA A 83 15.63 3.19 9.36
C ALA A 83 15.04 2.21 10.39
N LEU A 84 13.96 2.66 11.03
CA LEU A 84 13.01 1.81 11.74
C LEU A 84 11.77 1.66 10.86
N TYR A 85 11.31 0.43 10.69
CA TYR A 85 10.08 0.11 9.99
C TYR A 85 9.15 -0.56 10.97
N ASP A 86 8.04 0.10 11.29
CA ASP A 86 7.15 -0.31 12.37
C ASP A 86 5.76 -0.64 11.84
N ILE A 87 5.17 -1.74 12.31
CA ILE A 87 3.75 -2.04 12.21
C ILE A 87 3.18 -1.91 13.61
N HIS A 88 2.22 -1.02 13.79
CA HIS A 88 1.60 -0.66 15.05
C HIS A 88 0.22 -1.28 15.20
N VAL A 89 -0.15 -1.62 16.42
CA VAL A 89 -1.48 -2.09 16.78
C VAL A 89 -1.96 -1.31 18.00
N ASP A 90 -3.10 -0.65 17.86
CA ASP A 90 -3.93 -0.13 18.96
C ASP A 90 -5.04 -1.15 19.24
N ASN A 91 -5.21 -1.59 20.46
CA ASN A 91 -6.20 -2.60 20.83
C ASN A 91 -7.18 -2.15 21.92
N ASP A 92 -7.08 -0.91 22.40
CA ASP A 92 -8.01 -0.30 23.35
C ASP A 92 -8.77 0.92 22.78
N GLY A 93 -8.30 1.50 21.67
CA GLY A 93 -8.97 2.58 20.94
C GLY A 93 -8.55 3.99 21.35
N ASP A 94 -7.36 4.15 21.93
CA ASP A 94 -6.86 5.45 22.35
C ASP A 94 -5.96 6.15 21.31
N ALA A 95 -5.74 5.49 20.17
CA ALA A 95 -4.88 5.92 19.07
C ALA A 95 -3.38 5.93 19.41
N ILE A 96 -2.99 5.23 20.47
CA ILE A 96 -1.60 4.96 20.85
C ILE A 96 -1.30 3.50 20.59
N ALA A 97 -0.10 3.19 20.12
CA ALA A 97 0.28 1.79 19.87
C ALA A 97 0.47 1.02 21.17
N ASP A 98 -0.34 -0.02 21.40
CA ASP A 98 -0.14 -1.01 22.47
C ASP A 98 0.95 -2.02 22.11
N LEU A 99 1.02 -2.35 20.82
CA LEU A 99 2.01 -3.26 20.27
C LEU A 99 2.67 -2.62 19.06
N THR A 100 3.99 -2.78 18.97
CA THR A 100 4.76 -2.36 17.77
C THR A 100 5.67 -3.50 17.36
N PHE A 101 5.51 -3.95 16.10
CA PHE A 101 6.41 -4.90 15.46
C PHE A 101 7.44 -4.11 14.66
N ARG A 102 8.68 -4.05 15.17
CA ARG A 102 9.78 -3.25 14.61
C ARG A 102 10.73 -4.09 13.81
N PHE A 103 10.86 -3.80 12.53
CA PHE A 103 11.86 -4.37 11.64
C PHE A 103 13.09 -3.47 11.59
N ARG A 104 14.29 -4.11 11.65
CA ARG A 104 15.59 -3.45 11.43
C ARG A 104 16.39 -4.29 10.46
N PHE A 105 17.00 -3.63 9.49
CA PHE A 105 17.78 -4.28 8.43
C PHE A 105 19.27 -4.06 8.62
N THR A 106 20.06 -5.00 8.09
CA THR A 106 21.52 -4.93 8.06
C THR A 106 22.00 -5.46 6.72
N ASN A 107 22.79 -4.66 6.00
CA ASN A 107 23.41 -5.02 4.73
C ASN A 107 24.88 -5.35 4.98
N THR A 108 25.33 -6.51 4.52
CA THR A 108 26.68 -6.99 4.74
C THR A 108 27.32 -7.42 3.41
N LEU A 109 28.43 -6.76 3.06
CA LEU A 109 29.25 -7.16 1.91
C LEU A 109 30.09 -8.39 2.28
N SER A 110 30.10 -9.39 1.38
CA SER A 110 30.94 -10.57 1.50
C SER A 110 32.41 -10.17 1.60
N GLY A 111 33.10 -10.62 2.65
CA GLY A 111 34.50 -10.23 2.91
C GLY A 111 34.73 -8.73 3.04
N GLY A 112 33.69 -7.93 3.37
CA GLY A 112 33.75 -6.47 3.53
C GLY A 112 33.79 -5.67 2.22
N ARG A 113 33.84 -6.32 1.05
CA ARG A 113 33.96 -5.67 -0.27
C ARG A 113 33.19 -6.34 -1.41
N GLY A 114 32.34 -7.30 -1.08
CA GLY A 114 31.57 -8.07 -2.07
C GLY A 114 32.35 -9.22 -2.68
N LYS A 115 31.90 -9.72 -3.82
CA LYS A 115 32.61 -10.77 -4.57
C LYS A 115 33.74 -10.18 -5.39
N THR A 116 34.83 -10.97 -5.52
CA THR A 116 36.00 -10.60 -6.31
C THR A 116 36.29 -11.62 -7.39
N VAL A 117 37.02 -11.20 -8.41
CA VAL A 117 37.64 -12.06 -9.42
C VAL A 117 39.12 -11.70 -9.55
N ASN A 118 39.95 -12.70 -9.80
CA ASN A 118 41.36 -12.46 -10.02
C ASN A 118 41.58 -11.93 -11.46
N VAL A 119 42.18 -10.75 -11.54
CA VAL A 119 42.54 -10.11 -12.82
C VAL A 119 44.00 -9.70 -12.74
N GLY A 120 44.85 -10.38 -13.52
CA GLY A 120 46.28 -10.08 -13.56
C GLY A 120 46.99 -10.24 -12.21
N GLY A 121 46.54 -11.16 -11.36
CA GLY A 121 47.09 -11.38 -10.01
C GLY A 121 46.49 -10.53 -8.90
N ALA A 122 45.58 -9.61 -9.22
CA ALA A 122 44.87 -8.78 -8.25
C ALA A 122 43.42 -9.25 -8.04
N GLU A 123 42.96 -9.30 -6.78
CA GLU A 123 41.57 -9.58 -6.41
C GLU A 123 40.71 -8.32 -6.56
N ILE A 124 39.95 -8.24 -7.67
CA ILE A 124 39.15 -7.06 -8.03
C ILE A 124 37.67 -7.32 -7.68
N PRO A 125 37.02 -6.44 -6.88
CA PRO A 125 35.59 -6.53 -6.63
C PRO A 125 34.78 -6.41 -7.92
N ILE A 126 33.76 -7.28 -8.09
CA ILE A 126 32.87 -7.23 -9.25
C ILE A 126 31.78 -6.14 -9.06
N PRO A 127 31.26 -5.55 -10.13
CA PRO A 127 30.21 -4.52 -10.05
C PRO A 127 28.80 -5.10 -9.84
N LEU A 128 28.65 -6.41 -9.68
CA LEU A 128 27.37 -7.09 -9.53
C LEU A 128 27.18 -7.58 -8.09
N ARG A 129 25.92 -7.70 -7.67
CA ARG A 129 25.56 -8.16 -6.32
C ARG A 129 25.66 -9.69 -6.14
N ALA A 130 25.75 -10.46 -7.24
CA ALA A 130 25.95 -11.90 -7.22
C ALA A 130 26.89 -12.34 -8.35
N ILE A 131 27.65 -13.41 -8.11
CA ILE A 131 28.63 -13.94 -9.09
C ILE A 131 28.12 -15.21 -9.82
N GLY A 132 27.00 -15.78 -9.38
CA GLY A 132 26.44 -17.03 -9.93
C GLY A 132 25.02 -17.27 -9.47
N PRO A 133 24.47 -18.47 -9.72
CA PRO A 133 23.15 -18.85 -9.25
C PRO A 133 23.04 -18.77 -7.73
N VAL A 134 21.89 -18.28 -7.24
CA VAL A 134 21.59 -18.10 -5.80
C VAL A 134 20.46 -19.06 -5.43
N ALA A 135 20.71 -19.95 -4.47
CA ALA A 135 19.79 -21.03 -4.13
C ALA A 135 19.03 -20.86 -2.82
N GLY A 136 19.49 -20.01 -1.91
CA GLY A 136 18.86 -19.86 -0.58
C GLY A 136 19.52 -18.83 0.32
N PRO A 137 19.10 -18.80 1.61
CA PRO A 137 19.66 -17.89 2.61
C PRO A 137 21.18 -18.05 2.76
N GLY A 138 21.91 -16.94 2.77
CA GLY A 138 23.35 -16.95 2.97
C GLY A 138 24.16 -17.60 1.85
N ASP A 139 23.61 -17.70 0.63
CA ASP A 139 24.29 -18.34 -0.49
C ASP A 139 25.68 -17.73 -0.76
N ALA A 140 26.66 -18.59 -0.99
CA ALA A 140 28.06 -18.20 -1.18
C ALA A 140 28.29 -17.34 -2.44
N ASN A 141 27.40 -17.35 -3.43
CA ASN A 141 27.49 -16.52 -4.63
C ASN A 141 27.03 -15.06 -4.41
N LEU A 142 26.41 -14.76 -3.27
CA LEU A 142 26.00 -13.40 -2.95
C LEU A 142 27.21 -12.52 -2.58
N GLY A 143 27.34 -11.40 -3.25
CA GLY A 143 28.30 -10.33 -2.90
C GLY A 143 27.82 -9.44 -1.76
N GLU A 144 26.51 -9.34 -1.59
CA GLU A 144 25.85 -8.63 -0.50
C GLU A 144 24.72 -9.48 0.05
N THR A 145 24.64 -9.55 1.38
CA THR A 145 23.57 -10.25 2.10
C THR A 145 22.79 -9.25 2.92
N GLU A 146 21.47 -9.30 2.83
CA GLU A 146 20.56 -8.49 3.63
C GLU A 146 19.87 -9.36 4.67
N THR A 147 19.98 -8.96 5.93
CA THR A 147 19.35 -9.62 7.07
C THR A 147 18.49 -8.65 7.83
N TYR A 148 17.55 -9.17 8.63
CA TYR A 148 16.72 -8.34 9.49
C TYR A 148 16.42 -9.02 10.82
N SER A 149 16.04 -8.20 11.80
CA SER A 149 15.43 -8.63 13.05
C SER A 149 14.03 -8.05 13.18
N VAL A 150 13.16 -8.72 13.95
CA VAL A 150 11.84 -8.20 14.29
C VAL A 150 11.70 -8.14 15.80
N GLY A 151 11.45 -6.96 16.35
CA GLY A 151 11.20 -6.74 17.77
C GLY A 151 9.72 -6.54 18.04
N LEU A 152 9.17 -7.16 19.12
CA LEU A 152 7.87 -6.82 19.67
C LEU A 152 8.04 -5.89 20.87
N ILE A 153 7.52 -4.69 20.75
CA ILE A 153 7.47 -3.67 21.81
C ILE A 153 6.03 -3.62 22.31
N ARG A 154 5.85 -3.64 23.64
CA ARG A 154 4.55 -3.50 24.28
C ARG A 154 4.46 -2.17 25.01
N GLY A 155 3.31 -1.50 24.86
CA GLY A 155 3.08 -0.15 25.41
C GLY A 155 3.95 0.91 24.74
N ASN A 156 4.09 2.06 25.39
CA ASN A 156 4.75 3.22 24.83
C ASN A 156 6.21 2.89 24.44
N ARG A 157 6.54 3.06 23.19
CA ARG A 157 7.77 2.87 22.38
C ARG A 157 9.09 2.60 23.15
N GLY A 158 9.04 1.73 24.17
CA GLY A 158 10.19 1.33 24.98
C GLY A 158 11.10 0.30 24.29
N SER A 159 11.83 -0.45 25.08
CA SER A 159 12.61 -1.60 24.61
C SER A 159 11.71 -2.81 24.38
N GLY A 160 11.85 -3.44 23.23
CA GLY A 160 11.12 -4.66 22.87
C GLY A 160 11.96 -5.92 22.97
N SER A 161 11.31 -7.07 22.99
CA SER A 161 11.95 -8.37 22.83
C SER A 161 12.04 -8.77 21.37
N LEU A 162 13.18 -9.30 20.95
CA LEU A 162 13.35 -9.82 19.58
C LEU A 162 12.54 -11.12 19.39
N ALA A 163 11.98 -11.30 18.20
CA ALA A 163 11.39 -12.56 17.79
C ALA A 163 12.47 -13.65 17.71
N ALA A 164 12.17 -14.82 18.28
CA ALA A 164 13.02 -15.98 18.10
C ALA A 164 12.65 -16.70 16.79
N ASN A 165 13.63 -16.86 15.91
CA ASN A 165 13.49 -17.72 14.73
C ASN A 165 13.48 -19.17 15.17
N THR A 166 12.37 -19.86 15.00
CA THR A 166 12.24 -21.25 15.45
C THR A 166 12.94 -22.27 14.53
N SER A 167 13.53 -21.79 13.42
CA SER A 167 14.35 -22.58 12.50
C SER A 167 15.84 -22.63 12.90
N GLY A 168 16.24 -22.02 14.02
CA GLY A 168 17.55 -22.24 14.65
C GLY A 168 18.65 -21.19 14.37
N THR A 169 18.35 -20.04 13.77
CA THR A 169 19.36 -18.98 13.50
C THR A 169 19.31 -17.80 14.50
N GLY A 170 18.75 -17.98 15.70
CA GLY A 170 18.58 -16.89 16.67
C GLY A 170 17.56 -15.85 16.20
N PRO A 171 17.72 -14.56 16.57
CA PRO A 171 16.74 -13.52 16.26
C PRO A 171 16.95 -12.87 14.86
N ILE A 172 17.80 -13.45 14.02
CA ILE A 172 18.15 -12.90 12.71
C ILE A 172 17.46 -13.70 11.60
N PHE A 173 16.92 -12.98 10.61
CA PHE A 173 16.26 -13.52 9.43
C PHE A 173 16.97 -13.00 8.18
N TYR A 174 17.07 -13.82 7.13
CA TYR A 174 17.57 -13.39 5.84
C TYR A 174 16.44 -12.82 4.98
N LYS A 175 16.68 -11.69 4.31
CA LYS A 175 15.82 -11.21 3.23
C LYS A 175 16.23 -11.91 1.92
N PRO A 176 15.28 -12.38 1.08
CA PRO A 176 15.61 -12.92 -0.23
C PRO A 176 16.28 -11.85 -1.09
N PHE A 177 17.25 -12.27 -1.90
CA PHE A 177 17.78 -11.46 -2.97
C PHE A 177 16.69 -11.13 -3.97
N ASP A 178 16.68 -9.90 -4.51
CA ASP A 178 15.64 -9.43 -5.40
C ASP A 178 15.64 -10.22 -6.72
N ASN A 179 14.49 -10.26 -7.42
CA ASN A 179 14.33 -11.05 -8.63
C ASN A 179 15.03 -10.40 -9.84
N SER A 180 16.34 -10.50 -9.88
CA SER A 180 17.16 -9.97 -10.98
C SER A 180 17.00 -10.74 -12.31
N GLY A 181 16.55 -12.01 -12.26
CA GLY A 181 16.32 -12.81 -13.44
C GLY A 181 16.67 -14.30 -13.27
N ASN A 182 16.27 -15.10 -14.26
CA ASN A 182 16.30 -16.58 -14.14
C ASN A 182 17.72 -17.18 -14.18
N LYS A 183 18.74 -16.43 -14.59
CA LYS A 183 20.13 -16.90 -14.53
C LYS A 183 20.65 -16.87 -13.09
N THR A 184 20.24 -15.87 -12.32
CA THR A 184 20.60 -15.74 -10.90
C THR A 184 19.69 -16.62 -10.03
N ILE A 185 18.37 -16.58 -10.27
CA ILE A 185 17.37 -17.35 -9.52
C ILE A 185 16.42 -18.03 -10.52
N ALA A 186 16.63 -19.31 -10.76
CA ALA A 186 15.91 -20.05 -11.81
C ALA A 186 14.40 -20.13 -11.54
N ASP A 187 14.01 -20.37 -10.28
CA ASP A 187 12.62 -20.43 -9.79
C ASP A 187 12.48 -19.54 -8.54
N TYR A 188 12.10 -18.29 -8.76
CA TYR A 188 11.95 -17.32 -7.66
C TYR A 188 10.85 -17.71 -6.66
N PRO A 189 9.66 -18.20 -7.04
CA PRO A 189 8.65 -18.66 -6.09
C PRO A 189 9.18 -19.72 -5.11
N SER A 190 9.85 -20.74 -5.60
CA SER A 190 10.44 -21.79 -4.74
C SER A 190 11.60 -21.27 -3.90
N TYR A 191 12.42 -20.38 -4.45
CA TYR A 191 13.49 -19.71 -3.72
C TYR A 191 12.93 -18.87 -2.56
N ALA A 192 11.95 -18.00 -2.82
CA ALA A 192 11.38 -17.09 -1.82
C ALA A 192 10.66 -17.82 -0.67
N LYS A 193 10.10 -19.00 -0.92
CA LYS A 193 9.49 -19.83 0.14
C LYS A 193 10.48 -20.19 1.26
N LYS A 194 11.78 -20.29 0.97
CA LYS A 194 12.83 -20.58 1.96
C LYS A 194 13.05 -19.44 2.95
N PHE A 195 12.49 -18.26 2.70
CA PHE A 195 12.59 -17.07 3.52
C PHE A 195 11.29 -16.74 4.27
N VAL A 196 10.29 -17.63 4.21
CA VAL A 196 9.13 -17.57 5.09
C VAL A 196 9.49 -18.30 6.38
N TYR A 197 9.70 -17.52 7.43
CA TYR A 197 10.19 -18.04 8.70
C TYR A 197 9.06 -18.28 9.69
N SER A 198 9.20 -19.35 10.46
CA SER A 198 8.41 -19.58 11.67
C SER A 198 9.10 -18.88 12.85
N ALA A 199 8.35 -18.11 13.61
CA ALA A 199 8.87 -17.31 14.70
C ALA A 199 7.99 -17.36 15.95
N SER A 200 8.56 -17.01 17.10
CA SER A 200 7.82 -16.81 18.34
C SER A 200 8.13 -15.43 18.93
N PHE A 201 7.10 -14.79 19.45
CA PHE A 201 7.20 -13.54 20.18
C PHE A 201 6.95 -13.79 21.67
N ALA A 202 7.73 -13.15 22.54
CA ALA A 202 7.53 -13.24 23.98
C ALA A 202 6.12 -12.75 24.36
N GLY A 203 5.41 -13.53 25.17
CA GLY A 203 4.04 -13.23 25.59
C GLY A 203 2.96 -13.47 24.53
N CYS A 204 3.29 -14.08 23.37
CA CYS A 204 2.33 -14.55 22.38
C CYS A 204 2.30 -16.08 22.36
N SER A 205 1.13 -16.68 22.52
CA SER A 205 0.95 -18.13 22.37
C SER A 205 0.86 -18.48 20.88
N GLY A 206 1.49 -19.59 20.47
CA GLY A 206 1.46 -20.08 19.11
C GLY A 206 2.62 -19.57 18.25
N ARG A 207 2.71 -20.14 17.03
CA ARG A 207 3.80 -19.85 16.09
C ARG A 207 3.37 -18.81 15.08
N SER A 208 4.09 -17.70 15.03
CA SER A 208 3.96 -16.65 14.03
C SER A 208 4.73 -17.00 12.76
N ARG A 209 4.40 -16.32 11.65
CA ARG A 209 5.18 -16.34 10.40
C ARG A 209 5.70 -14.94 10.13
N ILE A 210 6.91 -14.86 9.57
CA ILE A 210 7.55 -13.60 9.20
C ILE A 210 8.13 -13.74 7.80
N PHE A 211 8.00 -12.68 7.01
CA PHE A 211 8.65 -12.54 5.72
C PHE A 211 8.98 -11.06 5.49
N ALA A 212 10.18 -10.78 4.97
CA ALA A 212 10.52 -9.48 4.41
C ALA A 212 11.20 -9.70 3.06
N GLY A 213 10.74 -9.04 1.99
CA GLY A 213 11.33 -9.20 0.67
C GLY A 213 10.50 -8.60 -0.45
N GLN A 214 11.09 -8.59 -1.65
CA GLN A 214 10.44 -8.08 -2.83
C GLN A 214 9.20 -8.91 -3.20
N ARG A 215 8.11 -8.22 -3.56
CA ARG A 215 6.86 -8.78 -4.08
C ARG A 215 6.37 -7.97 -5.27
N SER A 216 5.54 -8.57 -6.10
CA SER A 216 4.76 -7.80 -7.07
C SER A 216 3.81 -6.87 -6.31
N GLU A 217 3.69 -5.65 -6.80
CA GLU A 217 2.75 -4.67 -6.25
C GLU A 217 1.32 -5.21 -6.24
N ALA A 218 0.55 -4.87 -5.22
CA ALA A 218 -0.79 -5.41 -5.00
C ALA A 218 -1.90 -4.35 -5.01
N PHE A 219 -1.56 -3.08 -5.13
CA PHE A 219 -2.55 -2.01 -5.19
C PHE A 219 -3.15 -1.89 -6.59
N ALA A 220 -4.46 -2.14 -6.69
CA ALA A 220 -5.20 -1.97 -7.93
C ALA A 220 -5.48 -0.49 -8.17
N VAL A 221 -4.94 0.08 -9.24
CA VAL A 221 -5.10 1.49 -9.53
C VAL A 221 -4.67 1.87 -10.95
N ASN A 222 -5.43 2.79 -11.55
CA ASN A 222 -5.15 3.45 -12.81
C ASN A 222 -4.49 4.81 -12.55
N THR A 223 -3.26 4.82 -12.07
CA THR A 223 -2.60 6.00 -11.47
C THR A 223 -2.41 7.18 -12.42
N GLY A 224 -1.86 6.96 -13.61
CA GLY A 224 -1.54 8.02 -14.55
C GLY A 224 -2.75 8.90 -14.87
N PRO A 225 -3.84 8.31 -15.39
CA PRO A 225 -5.06 9.06 -15.68
C PRO A 225 -5.72 9.71 -14.46
N ILE A 226 -5.64 9.09 -13.26
CA ILE A 226 -6.19 9.72 -12.04
C ILE A 226 -5.48 11.03 -11.73
N PHE A 227 -4.16 11.08 -11.85
CA PHE A 227 -3.37 12.29 -11.55
C PHE A 227 -3.23 13.25 -12.73
N ASP A 228 -3.73 12.88 -13.92
CA ASP A 228 -3.95 13.78 -15.05
C ASP A 228 -5.41 14.27 -15.07
N LEU A 229 -5.83 14.94 -13.99
CA LEU A 229 -7.16 15.51 -13.79
C LEU A 229 -8.31 14.50 -13.99
N VAL A 230 -8.08 13.25 -13.65
CA VAL A 230 -9.01 12.13 -13.94
C VAL A 230 -9.38 12.15 -15.42
N ASP A 231 -8.46 11.76 -16.29
CA ASP A 231 -8.51 11.75 -17.76
C ASP A 231 -9.59 10.77 -18.31
N PHE A 232 -10.67 10.59 -17.62
CA PHE A 232 -11.84 9.80 -18.01
C PHE A 232 -13.03 10.12 -17.09
N VAL A 233 -14.24 9.89 -17.57
CA VAL A 233 -15.40 9.92 -16.68
C VAL A 233 -15.31 8.70 -15.76
N PRO A 234 -15.16 8.85 -14.43
CA PRO A 234 -14.84 7.76 -13.50
C PRO A 234 -16.09 6.94 -13.13
N ILE A 235 -16.80 6.48 -14.14
CA ILE A 235 -18.03 5.68 -14.04
C ILE A 235 -17.87 4.45 -14.93
N ASP A 236 -18.28 3.29 -14.42
CA ASP A 236 -18.22 2.04 -15.16
C ASP A 236 -19.00 2.13 -16.48
N GLY A 237 -18.28 2.05 -17.58
CA GLY A 237 -18.80 2.10 -18.93
C GLY A 237 -19.45 0.79 -19.38
N ASP A 238 -19.21 -0.30 -18.70
CA ASP A 238 -19.65 -1.63 -19.10
C ASP A 238 -20.96 -2.04 -18.42
N SER A 239 -21.19 -1.64 -17.18
CA SER A 239 -22.35 -2.09 -16.38
C SER A 239 -23.36 -0.99 -16.02
N ALA A 240 -22.99 0.28 -16.12
CA ALA A 240 -23.88 1.40 -15.81
C ALA A 240 -24.85 1.67 -16.98
N PRO A 241 -26.07 2.19 -16.71
CA PRO A 241 -27.00 2.57 -17.77
C PRO A 241 -26.37 3.57 -18.75
N GLY A 242 -26.41 3.27 -20.03
CA GLY A 242 -25.89 4.14 -21.10
C GLY A 242 -24.47 3.83 -21.57
N ALA A 243 -23.88 2.70 -21.17
CA ALA A 243 -22.62 2.22 -21.73
C ALA A 243 -22.66 2.05 -23.25
N ASN A 244 -21.50 1.98 -23.86
CA ASN A 244 -21.35 1.81 -25.30
C ASN A 244 -21.99 0.51 -25.84
N ASP A 245 -22.07 -0.53 -25.01
CA ASP A 245 -22.74 -1.79 -25.29
C ASP A 245 -24.25 -1.76 -24.94
N GLY A 246 -24.76 -0.61 -24.51
CA GLY A 246 -26.16 -0.42 -24.07
C GLY A 246 -26.41 -0.81 -22.62
N ARG A 247 -25.39 -1.20 -21.84
CA ARG A 247 -25.52 -1.65 -20.45
C ARG A 247 -24.84 -0.75 -19.43
N GLY A 248 -23.84 0.02 -19.83
CA GLY A 248 -23.07 0.91 -18.96
C GLY A 248 -23.20 2.38 -19.32
N PHE A 249 -22.39 3.22 -18.70
CA PHE A 249 -22.36 4.67 -18.93
C PHE A 249 -21.61 4.98 -20.23
N ARG A 250 -22.28 5.59 -21.21
CA ARG A 250 -21.64 5.98 -22.47
C ARG A 250 -20.52 7.01 -22.22
N GLY A 251 -19.31 6.69 -22.65
CA GLY A 251 -18.11 7.51 -22.41
C GLY A 251 -17.52 7.34 -21.00
N GLY A 252 -18.00 6.35 -20.24
CA GLY A 252 -17.38 5.87 -19.03
C GLY A 252 -16.16 5.00 -19.33
N ILE A 253 -15.46 4.57 -18.29
CA ILE A 253 -14.26 3.74 -18.42
C ILE A 253 -14.64 2.25 -18.46
N THR A 254 -14.00 1.49 -19.35
CA THR A 254 -14.10 0.03 -19.41
C THR A 254 -13.24 -0.62 -18.34
N GLN A 255 -13.78 -1.58 -17.60
CA GLN A 255 -13.04 -2.39 -16.65
C GLN A 255 -12.04 -3.29 -17.39
N SER A 256 -10.75 -3.10 -17.14
CA SER A 256 -9.69 -3.87 -17.80
C SER A 256 -8.46 -4.05 -16.92
N ALA A 257 -7.86 -5.25 -16.98
CA ALA A 257 -6.55 -5.49 -16.38
C ALA A 257 -5.44 -4.64 -17.04
N ASP A 258 -5.63 -4.16 -18.25
CA ASP A 258 -4.67 -3.29 -18.94
C ASP A 258 -4.61 -1.88 -18.32
N ASN A 259 -5.66 -1.46 -17.63
CA ASN A 259 -5.71 -0.21 -16.89
C ASN A 259 -4.85 -0.24 -15.61
N GLN A 260 -4.50 -1.43 -15.11
CA GLN A 260 -3.59 -1.57 -13.98
C GLN A 260 -2.23 -0.97 -14.29
N GLN A 261 -1.73 -0.12 -13.39
CA GLN A 261 -0.38 0.47 -13.57
C GLN A 261 0.63 -0.01 -12.54
N LEU A 262 0.19 -0.69 -11.50
CA LEU A 262 1.05 -1.26 -10.46
C LEU A 262 1.02 -2.78 -10.46
N ILE A 263 -0.14 -3.42 -10.33
CA ILE A 263 -0.27 -4.88 -10.35
C ILE A 263 0.25 -5.44 -11.67
N GLY A 264 1.19 -6.38 -11.59
CA GLY A 264 1.79 -7.03 -12.75
C GLY A 264 2.76 -6.15 -13.56
N LYS A 265 3.04 -4.93 -13.11
CA LYS A 265 3.96 -3.98 -13.78
C LYS A 265 5.09 -3.49 -12.88
N LYS A 266 4.87 -3.40 -11.57
CA LYS A 266 5.83 -2.90 -10.58
C LYS A 266 6.07 -3.92 -9.48
N ASN A 267 7.21 -3.77 -8.81
CA ASN A 267 7.52 -4.47 -7.58
C ASN A 267 7.57 -3.49 -6.40
N VAL A 268 7.51 -4.04 -5.20
CA VAL A 268 7.60 -3.32 -3.92
C VAL A 268 8.34 -4.21 -2.91
N THR A 269 8.87 -3.67 -1.84
CA THR A 269 9.38 -4.47 -0.73
C THR A 269 8.32 -4.59 0.35
N SER A 270 7.92 -5.82 0.68
CA SER A 270 6.86 -6.13 1.64
C SER A 270 7.45 -6.67 2.93
N LEU A 271 6.98 -6.14 4.06
CA LEU A 271 7.22 -6.63 5.42
C LEU A 271 5.92 -7.30 5.89
N ALA A 272 5.90 -8.61 5.98
CA ALA A 272 4.72 -9.38 6.32
C ALA A 272 4.91 -10.14 7.63
N ILE A 273 3.90 -10.10 8.47
CA ILE A 273 3.85 -10.82 9.73
C ILE A 273 2.45 -11.43 9.93
N GLU A 274 2.42 -12.68 10.36
CA GLU A 274 1.20 -13.39 10.73
C GLU A 274 1.31 -13.84 12.16
N VAL A 275 0.42 -13.36 13.02
CA VAL A 275 0.44 -13.61 14.46
C VAL A 275 -0.91 -14.14 14.96
N PRO A 276 -0.94 -14.95 16.04
CA PRO A 276 -2.20 -15.36 16.64
C PRO A 276 -3.05 -14.16 17.03
N THR A 277 -4.35 -14.22 16.75
CA THR A 277 -5.30 -13.15 17.11
C THR A 277 -5.23 -12.78 18.60
N SER A 278 -5.09 -13.78 19.47
CA SER A 278 -4.96 -13.59 20.91
C SER A 278 -3.72 -12.79 21.35
N CYS A 279 -2.73 -12.66 20.48
CA CYS A 279 -1.55 -11.82 20.73
C CYS A 279 -1.84 -10.33 20.55
N LEU A 280 -2.82 -9.99 19.72
CA LEU A 280 -3.12 -8.62 19.29
C LEU A 280 -4.27 -7.99 20.07
N THR A 281 -5.26 -8.79 20.46
CA THR A 281 -6.45 -8.31 21.19
C THR A 281 -6.13 -8.14 22.66
N GLY A 282 -6.18 -6.92 23.17
CA GLY A 282 -6.10 -6.61 24.59
C GLY A 282 -7.47 -6.73 25.30
N ASP A 283 -7.74 -5.83 26.25
CA ASP A 283 -9.00 -5.76 26.99
C ASP A 283 -10.12 -5.03 26.24
N GLY A 284 -9.94 -4.77 24.94
CA GLY A 284 -10.90 -4.12 24.05
C GLY A 284 -12.11 -5.02 23.71
N ASN A 285 -12.78 -4.69 22.62
CA ASN A 285 -13.92 -5.46 22.10
C ASN A 285 -13.52 -6.43 20.97
N GLY A 286 -12.23 -6.71 20.80
CA GLY A 286 -11.71 -7.54 19.72
C GLY A 286 -11.50 -6.79 18.38
N VAL A 287 -11.80 -5.51 18.33
CA VAL A 287 -11.44 -4.64 17.21
C VAL A 287 -10.08 -4.03 17.48
N ILE A 288 -9.18 -4.10 16.51
CA ILE A 288 -7.84 -3.52 16.58
C ILE A 288 -7.66 -2.45 15.50
N GLY A 289 -6.89 -1.41 15.82
CA GLY A 289 -6.38 -0.43 14.86
C GLY A 289 -4.99 -0.81 14.38
N VAL A 290 -4.70 -0.70 13.09
CA VAL A 290 -3.40 -1.04 12.50
C VAL A 290 -2.93 0.06 11.57
N TRP A 291 -1.68 0.48 11.75
CA TRP A 291 -0.98 1.38 10.82
C TRP A 291 0.51 1.04 10.77
N SER A 292 1.21 1.61 9.83
CA SER A 292 2.65 1.44 9.66
C SER A 292 3.36 2.77 9.60
N THR A 293 4.61 2.80 10.07
CA THR A 293 5.48 3.99 9.98
C THR A 293 6.89 3.62 9.59
N ALA A 294 7.60 4.59 9.01
CA ALA A 294 9.05 4.55 8.93
C ALA A 294 9.65 5.77 9.64
N SER A 295 10.78 5.57 10.30
CA SER A 295 11.50 6.61 11.02
C SER A 295 13.00 6.59 10.69
N LEU A 296 13.61 7.77 10.60
CA LEU A 296 15.05 7.96 10.38
C LEU A 296 15.69 8.68 11.57
N PRO A 297 17.01 8.50 11.82
CA PRO A 297 17.73 9.31 12.79
C PRO A 297 17.60 10.80 12.48
N GLY A 298 17.30 11.63 13.47
CA GLY A 298 17.11 13.09 13.30
C GLY A 298 18.31 13.79 12.70
N SER A 299 19.52 13.27 12.90
CA SER A 299 20.76 13.76 12.28
C SER A 299 20.76 13.68 10.74
N ARG A 300 19.96 12.81 10.14
CA ARG A 300 19.80 12.70 8.67
C ARG A 300 18.84 13.73 8.09
N MET A 301 17.94 14.30 8.91
CA MET A 301 16.93 15.26 8.48
C MET A 301 17.48 16.70 8.38
N GLY A 302 18.61 16.99 9.02
CA GLY A 302 19.29 18.29 8.96
C GLY A 302 20.48 18.28 8.00
N ASN A 303 20.39 18.95 6.84
CA ASN A 303 21.48 19.30 5.92
C ASN A 303 21.96 18.34 4.84
N GLY A 304 21.20 17.35 4.40
CA GLY A 304 21.47 16.68 3.11
C GLY A 304 22.88 16.09 2.85
N ARG A 305 23.77 16.14 3.82
CA ARG A 305 25.12 15.58 3.79
C ARG A 305 25.23 14.47 4.82
N GLY A 306 24.78 13.28 4.46
CA GLY A 306 25.03 12.09 5.24
C GLY A 306 26.55 11.90 5.43
N ARG A 307 27.06 12.25 6.59
CA ARG A 307 28.37 11.75 7.02
C ARG A 307 28.15 10.30 7.46
N SER A 308 28.75 9.39 6.71
CA SER A 308 28.92 8.01 7.15
C SER A 308 29.56 7.99 8.54
N GLY A 309 28.87 7.40 9.53
CA GLY A 309 29.54 6.93 10.70
C GLY A 309 28.95 7.15 12.08
N ARG A 310 27.88 7.90 12.31
CA ARG A 310 27.20 7.96 13.61
C ARG A 310 25.72 8.32 13.47
N ASN A 311 24.87 7.37 13.86
CA ASN A 311 23.43 7.57 14.00
C ASN A 311 23.12 8.14 15.39
N ASP A 312 23.54 9.37 15.65
CA ASP A 312 23.37 10.02 16.94
C ASP A 312 22.16 10.96 16.87
N GLY A 313 21.08 10.60 17.53
CA GLY A 313 19.90 11.43 17.67
C GLY A 313 18.59 10.63 17.81
N PRO A 314 17.51 11.25 18.31
CA PRO A 314 16.20 10.60 18.35
C PRO A 314 15.70 10.31 16.93
N TYR A 315 15.02 9.20 16.76
CA TYR A 315 14.35 8.87 15.49
C TYR A 315 13.17 9.82 15.26
N VAL A 316 13.03 10.25 14.01
CA VAL A 316 11.94 11.10 13.54
C VAL A 316 11.11 10.31 12.54
N GLN A 317 9.80 10.25 12.72
CA GLN A 317 8.87 9.62 11.79
C GLN A 317 8.84 10.44 10.49
N VAL A 318 8.97 9.76 9.36
CA VAL A 318 9.02 10.37 8.02
C VAL A 318 7.97 9.83 7.07
N SER A 319 7.32 8.72 7.43
CA SER A 319 6.23 8.12 6.65
C SER A 319 5.25 7.43 7.58
N ARG A 320 3.96 7.52 7.26
CA ARG A 320 2.85 6.87 7.95
C ARG A 320 1.75 6.50 6.96
N LEU A 321 1.16 5.33 7.16
CA LEU A 321 -0.03 4.91 6.44
C LEU A 321 -0.84 3.92 7.29
N GLY A 322 -2.16 4.07 7.27
CA GLY A 322 -3.13 3.11 7.78
C GLY A 322 -4.17 2.80 6.71
N MET A 323 -5.13 3.69 6.51
CA MET A 323 -6.17 3.56 5.48
C MET A 323 -5.60 3.89 4.09
N PRO A 324 -5.98 3.13 3.05
CA PRO A 324 -5.57 3.44 1.68
C PRO A 324 -6.14 4.79 1.24
N LEU A 325 -5.41 5.49 0.37
CA LEU A 325 -5.80 6.71 -0.32
C LEU A 325 -5.91 7.98 0.55
N VAL A 326 -5.67 7.90 1.85
CA VAL A 326 -5.84 9.08 2.72
C VAL A 326 -4.83 10.16 2.39
N ASN A 327 -3.53 9.85 2.37
CA ASN A 327 -2.52 10.87 2.06
C ASN A 327 -2.46 11.22 0.58
N GLU A 328 -2.93 10.33 -0.31
CA GLU A 328 -2.88 10.51 -1.75
C GLU A 328 -3.95 11.48 -2.26
N VAL A 329 -5.22 11.27 -1.86
CA VAL A 329 -6.36 11.99 -2.44
C VAL A 329 -7.29 12.65 -1.42
N VAL A 330 -7.10 12.41 -0.12
CA VAL A 330 -7.90 13.05 0.93
C VAL A 330 -7.15 14.24 1.53
N ILE A 331 -5.91 14.06 1.99
CA ILE A 331 -5.10 15.14 2.59
C ILE A 331 -4.66 16.14 1.52
N GLY A 332 -4.89 17.41 1.78
CA GLY A 332 -4.48 18.50 0.89
C GLY A 332 -2.96 18.66 0.81
N LEU A 333 -2.47 19.05 -0.36
CA LEU A 333 -1.04 19.14 -0.69
C LEU A 333 -0.17 19.82 0.39
N PRO A 334 -0.58 20.93 1.03
CA PRO A 334 0.27 21.60 2.02
C PRO A 334 0.52 20.80 3.31
N GLN A 335 -0.28 19.76 3.59
CA GLN A 335 -0.24 19.02 4.85
C GLN A 335 0.11 17.53 4.69
N LYS A 336 0.48 17.09 3.50
CA LYS A 336 0.88 15.70 3.24
C LYS A 336 2.11 15.28 4.04
N ASP A 337 3.12 16.13 4.14
CA ASP A 337 4.32 15.87 4.96
C ASP A 337 3.99 15.91 6.46
N LEU A 338 3.05 16.76 6.89
CA LEU A 338 2.58 16.77 8.27
C LEU A 338 1.94 15.43 8.63
N PHE A 339 1.05 14.91 7.78
CA PHE A 339 0.43 13.60 7.99
C PHE A 339 1.48 12.50 8.19
N ASN A 340 2.52 12.47 7.37
CA ASN A 340 3.61 11.50 7.46
C ASN A 340 4.43 11.61 8.75
N SER A 341 4.48 12.78 9.36
CA SER A 341 5.37 13.09 10.50
C SER A 341 4.71 12.99 11.88
N VAL A 342 3.39 12.85 11.96
CA VAL A 342 2.65 12.86 13.23
C VAL A 342 2.00 11.52 13.54
N ASP A 343 1.82 11.26 14.84
CA ASP A 343 1.08 10.08 15.31
C ASP A 343 -0.44 10.24 15.10
N PRO A 344 -1.22 9.13 15.04
CA PRO A 344 -2.68 9.16 14.87
C PRO A 344 -3.42 10.03 15.88
N THR A 345 -2.89 10.20 17.10
CA THR A 345 -3.44 11.11 18.13
C THR A 345 -3.50 12.58 17.68
N LYS A 346 -2.81 12.95 16.61
CA LYS A 346 -2.74 14.33 16.07
C LYS A 346 -3.65 14.56 14.85
N ASP A 347 -4.38 13.55 14.41
CA ASP A 347 -5.20 13.60 13.19
C ASP A 347 -6.35 14.62 13.27
N GLY A 348 -6.69 15.10 14.46
CA GLY A 348 -7.61 16.21 14.62
C GLY A 348 -7.24 17.48 13.82
N ALA A 349 -5.94 17.72 13.58
CA ALA A 349 -5.46 18.83 12.75
C ALA A 349 -5.82 18.67 11.26
N LEU A 350 -6.13 17.46 10.81
CA LEU A 350 -6.44 17.11 9.43
C LEU A 350 -7.92 16.79 9.21
N LEU A 351 -8.74 16.88 10.27
CA LEU A 351 -10.14 16.47 10.28
C LEU A 351 -10.97 17.14 9.16
N GLN A 352 -10.69 18.39 8.84
CA GLN A 352 -11.42 19.11 7.80
C GLN A 352 -11.33 18.46 6.41
N TYR A 353 -10.25 17.76 6.09
CA TYR A 353 -10.13 17.06 4.81
C TYR A 353 -11.06 15.86 4.68
N VAL A 354 -11.47 15.29 5.82
CA VAL A 354 -12.43 14.19 5.88
C VAL A 354 -13.86 14.73 5.96
N THR A 355 -14.09 15.77 6.76
CA THR A 355 -15.44 16.38 6.93
C THR A 355 -15.89 17.19 5.71
N ASN A 356 -14.93 17.72 4.93
CA ASN A 356 -15.17 18.57 3.77
C ASN A 356 -14.24 18.14 2.60
N PRO A 357 -14.40 16.93 2.04
CA PRO A 357 -13.47 16.35 1.08
C PRO A 357 -13.45 17.14 -0.24
N ALA A 358 -12.25 17.40 -0.75
CA ALA A 358 -12.08 18.13 -2.01
C ALA A 358 -12.36 17.25 -3.25
N MET A 359 -12.06 15.95 -3.19
CA MET A 359 -12.17 15.06 -4.36
C MET A 359 -13.59 14.99 -4.96
N PRO A 360 -14.68 14.79 -4.18
CA PRO A 360 -16.03 14.82 -4.74
C PRO A 360 -16.38 16.15 -5.43
N ALA A 361 -15.95 17.28 -4.85
CA ALA A 361 -16.16 18.59 -5.45
C ALA A 361 -15.40 18.77 -6.76
N LEU A 362 -14.19 18.21 -6.84
CA LEU A 362 -13.38 18.20 -8.07
C LEU A 362 -14.07 17.39 -9.17
N LEU A 363 -14.54 16.18 -8.85
CA LEU A 363 -15.29 15.34 -9.79
C LEU A 363 -16.57 16.02 -10.28
N ASP A 364 -17.25 16.76 -9.40
CA ASP A 364 -18.42 17.53 -9.78
C ASP A 364 -18.06 18.64 -10.79
N VAL A 365 -17.00 19.38 -10.54
CA VAL A 365 -16.54 20.44 -11.47
C VAL A 365 -16.16 19.87 -12.84
N LEU A 366 -15.47 18.75 -12.86
CA LEU A 366 -14.95 18.14 -14.10
C LEU A 366 -16.04 17.43 -14.91
N PHE A 367 -16.96 16.72 -14.25
CA PHE A 367 -17.83 15.75 -14.91
C PHE A 367 -19.34 16.00 -14.79
N ARG A 368 -19.81 17.03 -14.10
CA ARG A 368 -21.25 17.28 -13.96
C ARG A 368 -21.95 17.44 -15.31
N ALA A 369 -21.39 18.21 -16.22
CA ALA A 369 -21.98 18.45 -17.53
C ALA A 369 -22.06 17.16 -18.38
N PRO A 370 -20.97 16.41 -18.59
CA PRO A 370 -21.03 15.16 -19.35
C PRO A 370 -21.92 14.10 -18.70
N VAL A 371 -21.90 13.95 -17.37
CA VAL A 371 -22.77 13.00 -16.66
C VAL A 371 -24.25 13.36 -16.88
N ASN A 372 -24.63 14.61 -16.68
CA ASN A 372 -26.00 15.05 -16.90
C ASN A 372 -26.45 14.86 -18.36
N ALA A 373 -25.58 15.18 -19.31
CA ALA A 373 -25.90 15.03 -20.74
C ALA A 373 -26.12 13.55 -21.11
N THR A 374 -25.29 12.66 -20.59
CA THR A 374 -25.34 11.23 -20.94
C THR A 374 -26.50 10.50 -20.25
N LEU A 375 -26.75 10.79 -18.97
CA LEU A 375 -27.85 10.18 -18.22
C LEU A 375 -29.21 10.84 -18.47
N GLY A 376 -29.25 11.98 -19.18
CA GLY A 376 -30.48 12.76 -19.34
C GLY A 376 -30.98 13.36 -18.00
N THR A 377 -30.07 13.59 -17.05
CA THR A 377 -30.37 14.10 -15.71
C THR A 377 -30.10 15.60 -15.61
N ARG A 378 -30.48 16.19 -14.48
CA ARG A 378 -30.22 17.61 -14.15
C ARG A 378 -29.69 17.72 -12.72
N PHE A 379 -28.72 16.90 -12.37
CA PHE A 379 -28.07 17.02 -11.06
C PHE A 379 -27.51 18.42 -10.88
N ALA A 380 -27.88 19.10 -9.80
CA ALA A 380 -27.30 20.39 -9.43
C ALA A 380 -25.85 20.22 -8.96
N THR A 381 -25.52 19.08 -8.38
CA THR A 381 -24.17 18.63 -8.01
C THR A 381 -24.09 17.11 -8.11
N LEU A 382 -22.91 16.58 -8.48
CA LEU A 382 -22.60 15.16 -8.35
C LEU A 382 -22.11 14.83 -6.92
N ALA A 383 -21.47 15.80 -6.27
CA ALA A 383 -20.91 15.64 -4.93
C ALA A 383 -22.00 15.61 -3.84
N PRO A 384 -21.81 14.81 -2.78
CA PRO A 384 -22.67 14.85 -1.61
C PRO A 384 -22.68 16.20 -0.89
N THR A 385 -23.82 16.54 -0.25
CA THR A 385 -24.08 17.83 0.40
C THR A 385 -24.22 17.76 1.91
N ASN A 386 -24.05 16.58 2.53
CA ASN A 386 -24.18 16.33 3.98
C ASN A 386 -22.93 16.78 4.76
N PHE A 387 -22.67 18.07 4.81
CA PHE A 387 -21.55 18.58 5.59
C PHE A 387 -21.93 18.86 7.07
N PRO A 388 -21.01 18.54 8.04
CA PRO A 388 -19.75 17.78 7.87
C PRO A 388 -20.04 16.31 7.54
N ARG A 389 -19.19 15.70 6.70
CA ARG A 389 -19.32 14.32 6.19
C ARG A 389 -19.11 13.27 7.29
N LYS A 390 -20.17 12.97 8.06
CA LYS A 390 -20.14 11.96 9.14
C LYS A 390 -19.87 10.56 8.65
N ASP A 391 -20.33 10.25 7.46
CA ASP A 391 -20.09 8.97 6.76
C ASP A 391 -18.59 8.75 6.48
N LEU A 392 -17.86 9.78 6.06
CA LEU A 392 -16.42 9.68 5.86
C LEU A 392 -15.65 9.66 7.18
N VAL A 393 -16.13 10.36 8.21
CA VAL A 393 -15.56 10.24 9.56
C VAL A 393 -15.67 8.80 10.06
N ALA A 394 -16.81 8.13 9.84
CA ALA A 394 -16.96 6.73 10.18
C ALA A 394 -16.02 5.83 9.35
N ALA A 395 -15.91 6.08 8.04
CA ALA A 395 -15.07 5.28 7.16
C ALA A 395 -13.57 5.39 7.47
N PHE A 396 -13.06 6.61 7.69
CA PHE A 396 -11.62 6.85 7.80
C PHE A 396 -11.10 6.97 9.24
N LEU A 397 -11.93 7.46 10.19
CA LEU A 397 -11.42 7.89 11.50
C LEU A 397 -11.96 7.14 12.70
N THR A 398 -13.21 6.64 12.66
CA THR A 398 -13.83 6.08 13.87
C THR A 398 -14.27 4.62 13.75
N GLY A 399 -14.36 4.10 12.54
CA GLY A 399 -15.02 2.81 12.28
C GLY A 399 -16.55 2.92 12.36
N PHE A 400 -17.23 1.85 11.96
CA PHE A 400 -18.68 1.74 11.95
C PHE A 400 -19.16 0.98 13.20
N PRO A 401 -20.15 1.51 13.94
CA PRO A 401 -20.77 0.77 15.03
C PRO A 401 -21.21 -0.63 14.57
N THR A 402 -21.05 -1.64 15.43
CA THR A 402 -21.38 -3.05 15.18
C THR A 402 -20.54 -3.78 14.11
N LEU A 403 -19.69 -3.07 13.37
CA LEU A 403 -18.78 -3.69 12.39
C LEU A 403 -17.34 -3.68 12.90
N ASN A 404 -16.70 -2.50 12.88
CA ASN A 404 -15.26 -2.36 13.18
C ASN A 404 -14.93 -1.13 14.04
N GLN A 405 -15.89 -0.62 14.80
CA GLN A 405 -15.65 0.44 15.76
C GLN A 405 -15.03 -0.13 17.05
N MET A 406 -13.95 0.48 17.50
CA MET A 406 -13.28 0.10 18.73
C MET A 406 -14.12 0.45 19.97
N LYS A 407 -13.85 -0.19 21.13
CA LYS A 407 -14.58 0.05 22.38
C LYS A 407 -14.47 1.49 22.85
N LYS A 408 -13.26 2.05 22.82
CA LYS A 408 -12.99 3.48 22.99
C LYS A 408 -12.81 4.08 21.59
N VAL A 409 -13.42 5.21 21.34
CA VAL A 409 -13.40 5.83 20.01
C VAL A 409 -12.60 7.12 20.04
N THR A 410 -11.36 7.04 19.60
CA THR A 410 -10.52 8.20 19.31
C THR A 410 -10.45 8.39 17.79
N PRO A 411 -10.99 9.49 17.23
CA PRO A 411 -10.91 9.75 15.80
C PRO A 411 -9.46 9.79 15.33
N SER A 412 -9.06 8.83 14.53
CA SER A 412 -7.67 8.65 14.09
C SER A 412 -7.59 7.81 12.82
N GLU A 413 -6.64 8.11 11.96
CA GLU A 413 -6.43 7.38 10.73
C GLU A 413 -5.67 6.08 11.01
N MET A 414 -6.33 4.96 10.78
CA MET A 414 -5.80 3.60 10.88
C MET A 414 -6.78 2.60 10.27
N GLN A 415 -6.31 1.46 9.82
CA GLN A 415 -7.20 0.35 9.48
C GLN A 415 -7.79 -0.25 10.76
N ARG A 416 -9.09 -0.46 10.77
CA ARG A 416 -9.78 -1.12 11.88
C ARG A 416 -10.22 -2.51 11.47
N LEU A 417 -9.74 -3.51 12.21
CA LEU A 417 -10.04 -4.92 11.97
C LEU A 417 -10.79 -5.52 13.15
N ASN A 418 -12.03 -5.92 12.93
CA ASN A 418 -12.79 -6.73 13.89
C ASN A 418 -12.35 -8.19 13.79
N THR A 419 -11.57 -8.61 14.75
CA THR A 419 -11.02 -9.98 14.79
C THR A 419 -12.07 -11.05 15.11
N ALA A 420 -13.27 -10.69 15.53
CA ALA A 420 -14.37 -11.62 15.75
C ALA A 420 -15.09 -12.02 14.45
N VAL A 421 -14.93 -11.24 13.37
CA VAL A 421 -15.46 -11.59 12.05
C VAL A 421 -14.61 -12.72 11.45
N PRO A 422 -15.17 -13.90 11.13
CA PRO A 422 -14.44 -14.98 10.48
C PRO A 422 -13.90 -14.56 9.12
N PRO A 423 -12.73 -15.06 8.69
CA PRO A 423 -12.23 -14.75 7.36
C PRO A 423 -13.11 -15.40 6.27
N THR A 424 -13.28 -14.70 5.18
CA THR A 424 -13.95 -15.25 3.98
C THR A 424 -12.92 -16.01 3.15
N ALA A 425 -13.24 -17.26 2.79
CA ALA A 425 -12.38 -18.07 1.92
C ALA A 425 -12.12 -17.35 0.59
N ARG A 426 -10.90 -17.48 0.04
CA ARG A 426 -10.42 -16.73 -1.12
C ARG A 426 -11.37 -16.74 -2.32
N ASP A 427 -11.96 -17.88 -2.61
CA ASP A 427 -12.89 -18.09 -3.75
C ASP A 427 -14.25 -17.41 -3.58
N ARG A 428 -14.60 -17.01 -2.35
CA ARG A 428 -15.86 -16.36 -2.00
C ARG A 428 -15.70 -14.89 -1.61
N GLN A 429 -14.46 -14.37 -1.62
CA GLN A 429 -14.22 -12.96 -1.30
C GLN A 429 -14.85 -12.05 -2.34
N ASN A 430 -15.54 -11.01 -1.86
CA ASN A 430 -16.04 -9.94 -2.71
C ASN A 430 -15.05 -8.77 -2.70
N PRO A 431 -14.57 -8.28 -3.86
CA PRO A 431 -13.62 -7.17 -3.93
C PRO A 431 -14.15 -5.86 -3.33
N PHE A 432 -15.46 -5.69 -3.29
CA PHE A 432 -16.10 -4.52 -2.65
C PHE A 432 -16.26 -4.68 -1.13
N GLY A 433 -15.76 -5.75 -0.54
CA GLY A 433 -15.79 -5.95 0.90
C GLY A 433 -17.18 -5.80 1.51
N VAL A 434 -17.31 -4.99 2.57
CA VAL A 434 -18.56 -4.82 3.32
C VAL A 434 -19.70 -4.30 2.45
N VAL A 435 -19.46 -3.38 1.53
CA VAL A 435 -20.52 -2.88 0.61
C VAL A 435 -20.92 -3.92 -0.45
N GLY A 436 -20.17 -5.00 -0.57
CA GLY A 436 -20.46 -6.21 -1.34
C GLY A 436 -20.96 -7.39 -0.51
N ASP A 437 -21.39 -7.17 0.74
CA ASP A 437 -21.85 -8.19 1.71
C ASP A 437 -20.76 -9.17 2.17
N ASP A 438 -19.49 -8.79 2.09
CA ASP A 438 -18.37 -9.56 2.64
C ASP A 438 -17.78 -8.82 3.85
N LEU A 439 -18.27 -9.18 5.04
CA LEU A 439 -17.91 -8.49 6.29
C LEU A 439 -16.44 -8.64 6.70
N ALA A 440 -15.70 -9.59 6.11
CA ALA A 440 -14.26 -9.77 6.35
C ALA A 440 -13.39 -8.92 5.42
N GLY A 441 -13.98 -8.19 4.47
CA GLY A 441 -13.29 -7.29 3.55
C GLY A 441 -13.35 -5.83 3.97
N PHE A 442 -12.71 -4.97 3.20
CA PHE A 442 -12.62 -3.53 3.44
C PHE A 442 -14.00 -2.87 3.64
N PRO A 443 -14.16 -1.97 4.64
CA PRO A 443 -13.17 -1.39 5.54
C PRO A 443 -12.96 -2.17 6.87
N ASN A 444 -13.38 -3.42 6.97
CA ASN A 444 -13.04 -4.27 8.11
C ASN A 444 -11.64 -4.89 7.90
N GLY A 445 -10.61 -4.08 8.11
CA GLY A 445 -9.28 -4.32 7.61
C GLY A 445 -9.17 -4.15 6.09
N ARG A 446 -8.11 -4.69 5.49
CA ARG A 446 -7.85 -4.67 4.04
C ARG A 446 -7.13 -5.95 3.62
N ARG A 447 -7.67 -6.66 2.64
CA ARG A 447 -7.02 -7.82 1.99
C ARG A 447 -6.39 -7.39 0.67
N PRO A 448 -5.41 -8.13 0.12
CA PRO A 448 -4.82 -7.80 -1.19
C PRO A 448 -5.84 -7.73 -2.34
N GLY A 449 -6.91 -8.54 -2.29
CA GLY A 449 -7.93 -8.60 -3.32
C GLY A 449 -9.08 -7.60 -3.17
N ASP A 450 -9.08 -6.76 -2.13
CA ASP A 450 -10.09 -5.72 -1.95
C ASP A 450 -9.81 -4.56 -2.92
N ASP A 451 -10.80 -4.18 -3.70
CA ASP A 451 -10.77 -3.04 -4.62
C ASP A 451 -11.03 -1.74 -3.84
N THR A 452 -9.98 -1.33 -3.12
CA THR A 452 -10.12 -0.22 -2.17
C THR A 452 -10.32 1.11 -2.85
N LEU A 453 -9.81 1.31 -4.07
CA LEU A 453 -10.00 2.56 -4.79
C LEU A 453 -11.47 2.75 -5.16
N ASP A 454 -12.09 1.76 -5.78
CA ASP A 454 -13.49 1.82 -6.14
C ASP A 454 -14.40 1.99 -4.91
N VAL A 455 -14.12 1.26 -3.82
CA VAL A 455 -14.89 1.38 -2.57
C VAL A 455 -14.75 2.77 -1.96
N VAL A 456 -13.53 3.33 -1.90
CA VAL A 456 -13.28 4.68 -1.36
C VAL A 456 -13.93 5.74 -2.26
N LEU A 457 -13.80 5.62 -3.57
CA LEU A 457 -14.39 6.55 -4.53
C LEU A 457 -15.92 6.58 -4.41
N ARG A 458 -16.57 5.40 -4.40
CA ARG A 458 -18.03 5.30 -4.19
C ARG A 458 -18.47 5.84 -2.84
N THR A 459 -17.70 5.59 -1.78
CA THR A 459 -17.96 6.13 -0.44
C THR A 459 -17.83 7.65 -0.44
N ALA A 460 -16.80 8.21 -1.05
CA ALA A 460 -16.62 9.64 -1.18
C ALA A 460 -17.78 10.31 -1.94
N MET A 461 -18.31 9.64 -2.98
CA MET A 461 -19.45 10.10 -3.78
C MET A 461 -20.82 9.79 -3.13
N GLY A 462 -20.83 9.27 -1.88
CA GLY A 462 -22.04 9.17 -1.04
C GLY A 462 -22.75 7.82 -1.07
N ARG A 463 -22.05 6.72 -1.39
CA ARG A 463 -22.63 5.36 -1.37
C ARG A 463 -23.23 5.00 -0.01
N LEU A 464 -22.66 5.51 1.08
CA LEU A 464 -23.13 5.22 2.44
C LEU A 464 -24.41 5.98 2.86
N CYS A 465 -24.89 6.90 2.02
CA CYS A 465 -26.20 7.54 2.21
C CYS A 465 -27.37 6.66 1.71
N TYR A 466 -27.06 5.51 1.13
CA TYR A 466 -28.02 4.50 0.70
C TYR A 466 -27.83 3.22 1.48
N PRO A 467 -28.87 2.39 1.62
CA PRO A 467 -28.74 1.10 2.28
C PRO A 467 -27.61 0.26 1.66
N VAL A 468 -26.84 -0.42 2.50
CA VAL A 468 -25.78 -1.36 2.12
C VAL A 468 -26.17 -2.79 2.54
N PRO A 469 -25.78 -3.82 1.78
CA PRO A 469 -26.04 -5.19 2.18
C PRO A 469 -25.15 -5.57 3.36
N ILE A 470 -25.77 -6.00 4.46
CA ILE A 470 -25.07 -6.53 5.64
C ILE A 470 -25.76 -7.84 6.03
N LYS A 471 -25.05 -8.95 5.90
CA LYS A 471 -25.58 -10.31 6.15
C LYS A 471 -26.87 -10.58 5.33
N GLY A 472 -26.84 -10.23 4.04
CA GLY A 472 -27.96 -10.42 3.12
C GLY A 472 -29.13 -9.46 3.32
N LYS A 473 -29.04 -8.49 4.25
CA LYS A 473 -30.09 -7.51 4.52
C LYS A 473 -29.63 -6.11 4.15
N MET A 474 -30.44 -5.39 3.35
CA MET A 474 -30.21 -3.97 3.07
C MET A 474 -30.40 -3.15 4.33
N THR A 475 -29.31 -2.52 4.79
CA THR A 475 -29.23 -1.81 6.07
C THR A 475 -28.91 -0.34 5.83
N ASP A 476 -29.73 0.55 6.35
CA ASP A 476 -29.44 1.97 6.43
C ASP A 476 -28.48 2.23 7.62
N LEU A 477 -27.35 2.88 7.35
CA LEU A 477 -26.34 3.19 8.36
C LEU A 477 -26.68 4.44 9.17
N GLY A 478 -27.70 5.23 8.76
CA GLY A 478 -28.14 6.44 9.46
C GLY A 478 -27.14 7.60 9.44
N LEU A 479 -26.15 7.58 8.54
CA LEU A 479 -25.06 8.55 8.49
C LEU A 479 -25.37 9.79 7.64
N CYS A 480 -26.21 9.62 6.63
CA CYS A 480 -26.72 10.65 5.71
C CYS A 480 -27.97 10.11 4.99
N ARG A 481 -28.59 10.90 4.14
CA ARG A 481 -29.83 10.55 3.41
C ARG A 481 -29.54 10.42 1.91
N PRO A 482 -30.30 9.61 1.16
CA PRO A 482 -30.19 9.55 -0.31
C PRO A 482 -30.31 10.90 -1.01
N SER A 483 -31.13 11.83 -0.45
CA SER A 483 -31.26 13.20 -0.97
C SER A 483 -29.96 14.02 -0.87
N ASP A 484 -29.07 13.66 0.05
CA ASP A 484 -27.80 14.34 0.26
C ASP A 484 -26.72 13.89 -0.75
N ALA A 485 -26.93 12.76 -1.41
CA ALA A 485 -25.97 12.14 -2.32
C ALA A 485 -26.63 11.72 -3.64
N PRO A 486 -26.92 12.66 -4.54
CA PRO A 486 -27.73 12.41 -5.74
C PRO A 486 -27.13 11.35 -6.68
N THR A 487 -25.82 11.13 -6.64
CA THR A 487 -25.11 10.13 -7.44
C THR A 487 -24.54 8.97 -6.63
N GLY A 488 -24.93 8.80 -5.36
CA GLY A 488 -24.37 7.80 -4.45
C GLY A 488 -24.61 6.33 -4.86
N GLN A 489 -25.46 6.07 -5.85
CA GLN A 489 -25.66 4.73 -6.42
C GLN A 489 -24.93 4.53 -7.76
N VAL A 490 -24.29 5.56 -8.29
CA VAL A 490 -23.53 5.44 -9.53
C VAL A 490 -22.30 4.55 -9.31
N ALA A 491 -22.00 3.70 -10.27
CA ALA A 491 -20.87 2.76 -10.23
C ALA A 491 -19.55 3.49 -10.55
N TYR A 492 -19.12 4.32 -9.63
CA TYR A 492 -17.82 5.00 -9.74
C TYR A 492 -16.67 3.99 -9.71
N THR A 493 -15.67 4.19 -10.58
CA THR A 493 -14.51 3.31 -10.75
C THR A 493 -13.38 4.04 -11.46
N ASP A 494 -12.15 3.57 -11.28
CA ASP A 494 -10.99 3.94 -12.09
C ASP A 494 -10.74 2.97 -13.27
N GLY A 495 -11.57 1.92 -13.38
CA GLY A 495 -11.48 0.91 -14.42
C GLY A 495 -10.36 -0.12 -14.23
N ALA A 496 -9.68 -0.15 -13.09
CA ALA A 496 -8.61 -1.09 -12.77
C ALA A 496 -9.08 -2.15 -11.74
N PRO A 497 -9.85 -3.18 -12.15
CA PRO A 497 -10.50 -4.09 -11.23
C PRO A 497 -9.53 -4.97 -10.47
N SER A 498 -9.83 -5.26 -9.20
CA SER A 498 -9.13 -6.22 -8.37
C SER A 498 -10.03 -7.36 -7.92
N ASN A 499 -9.43 -8.48 -7.55
CA ASN A 499 -10.10 -9.59 -6.87
C ASN A 499 -9.10 -10.54 -6.22
N ALA A 500 -9.57 -11.36 -5.29
CA ALA A 500 -8.73 -12.29 -4.53
C ALA A 500 -7.99 -13.34 -5.40
N LYS A 501 -8.50 -13.69 -6.59
CA LYS A 501 -7.87 -14.70 -7.46
C LYS A 501 -6.57 -14.20 -8.08
N MET A 502 -6.36 -12.88 -8.09
CA MET A 502 -5.11 -12.26 -8.57
C MET A 502 -3.93 -12.48 -7.61
N PHE A 503 -4.15 -12.95 -6.39
CA PHE A 503 -3.15 -13.04 -5.32
C PHE A 503 -3.00 -14.47 -4.79
N MET A 504 -1.98 -14.71 -3.97
CA MET A 504 -1.74 -16.00 -3.33
C MET A 504 -2.82 -16.29 -2.27
N ASN A 505 -3.10 -17.56 -2.05
CA ASN A 505 -4.05 -18.02 -1.01
C ASN A 505 -3.39 -18.37 0.33
N SER A 506 -2.10 -18.15 0.45
CA SER A 506 -1.30 -18.47 1.63
C SER A 506 -0.26 -17.38 1.90
N PHE A 507 0.20 -17.30 3.16
CA PHE A 507 1.22 -16.35 3.58
C PHE A 507 2.48 -16.36 2.68
N PRO A 508 2.99 -15.20 2.22
CA PRO A 508 2.63 -13.83 2.60
C PRO A 508 1.54 -13.20 1.73
N TYR A 509 0.71 -13.94 1.05
CA TYR A 509 -0.46 -13.58 0.25
C TYR A 509 -0.20 -12.74 -1.00
N LEU A 510 0.91 -12.02 -1.08
CA LEU A 510 1.32 -11.23 -2.23
C LEU A 510 2.11 -12.09 -3.24
N ASN A 511 1.93 -11.81 -4.52
CA ASN A 511 2.59 -12.55 -5.58
C ASN A 511 4.11 -12.39 -5.55
N PRO A 512 4.87 -13.40 -6.02
CA PRO A 512 6.29 -13.25 -6.27
C PRO A 512 6.58 -12.04 -7.16
N PRO A 513 7.73 -11.37 -6.98
CA PRO A 513 8.07 -10.20 -7.77
C PRO A 513 8.28 -10.54 -9.24
N LEU A 514 7.99 -9.56 -10.08
CA LEU A 514 8.35 -9.59 -11.49
C LEU A 514 9.88 -9.64 -11.61
N ARG A 515 10.37 -10.33 -12.61
CA ARG A 515 11.81 -10.50 -12.83
C ARG A 515 12.41 -9.35 -13.62
N GLY A 516 13.64 -8.97 -13.31
CA GLY A 516 14.37 -7.93 -14.02
C GLY A 516 14.88 -8.38 -15.40
N GLY A 517 15.32 -9.63 -15.53
CA GLY A 517 15.78 -10.18 -16.82
C GLY A 517 14.67 -10.86 -17.62
N PRO A 518 14.69 -10.81 -18.97
CA PRO A 518 13.72 -11.52 -19.81
C PRO A 518 13.86 -13.05 -19.63
N ARG A 519 12.82 -13.80 -20.05
CA ARG A 519 12.99 -15.25 -20.21
C ARG A 519 14.12 -15.50 -21.19
N PRO A 520 14.99 -16.51 -20.97
CA PRO A 520 15.90 -16.94 -22.01
C PRO A 520 15.06 -17.19 -23.26
N GLN A 521 15.30 -16.42 -24.31
CA GLN A 521 14.83 -16.83 -25.62
C GLN A 521 15.52 -18.16 -25.88
N ASN A 522 14.77 -19.19 -26.20
CA ASN A 522 15.34 -20.43 -26.70
C ASN A 522 16.24 -20.04 -27.86
N ARG A 523 17.55 -20.00 -27.64
CA ARG A 523 18.50 -19.97 -28.76
C ARG A 523 18.39 -21.33 -29.40
N PRO A 524 18.21 -21.37 -30.72
CA PRO A 524 18.18 -22.65 -31.45
C PRO A 524 19.44 -23.47 -31.21
#